data_5367b6926892d0d522e9b6bf86294bc1
#
_entry.id   5367b6926892d0d522e9b6bf86294bc1
#
_cell.length_a   1.000
_cell.length_b   1.000
_cell.length_c   1.000
_cell.angle_alpha   90.00
_cell.angle_beta   90.00
_cell.angle_gamma   90.00
#
_symmetry.space_group_name_H-M   'P 1'
#
loop_
_entity.id
_entity.type
_entity.pdbx_description
1 polymer ?
#
loop_
_entity_poly.entity_id
_entity_poly.type
_entity_poly.pdbx_seq_one_letter_code
_entity_poly.pdbx_strand_id
1 'polypeptide(L)'
;MHYGELKKCDIANGTGVRVTLFVSGCTNRCPDCFQPQTWDFDYGKEFTEDTKAEIFAELDKPFVNGLTVLGGEPFEPRNQRELLPLLREVKAKYPGKTIWCFTGFRLDDELLTDGSYPRCEATDAMLACIDVLVDGRFMKELKDISLQFRGSRNQRVIDMNRTRETGTVCIWDKLRR
;
A
#
# COMPACT_ATOMS: atom_id res chain seq x y z
N MET A 1 0.80 -12.19 -10.05
CA MET A 1 0.69 -11.86 -8.60
C MET A 1 -0.56 -12.54 -8.03
N HIS A 2 -0.50 -12.95 -6.77
CA HIS A 2 -1.69 -13.43 -6.06
C HIS A 2 -2.14 -12.40 -5.02
N TYR A 3 -3.37 -12.53 -4.55
CA TYR A 3 -3.93 -11.70 -3.48
C TYR A 3 -4.81 -12.54 -2.55
N GLY A 4 -4.76 -12.23 -1.25
CA GLY A 4 -5.53 -12.93 -0.23
C GLY A 4 -6.98 -12.47 -0.17
N GLU A 5 -7.22 -11.16 -0.33
CA GLU A 5 -8.56 -10.57 -0.20
C GLU A 5 -8.71 -9.30 -1.04
N LEU A 6 -9.92 -9.05 -1.52
CA LEU A 6 -10.37 -7.79 -2.09
C LEU A 6 -11.59 -7.31 -1.31
N LYS A 7 -11.43 -6.22 -0.53
CA LYS A 7 -12.54 -5.57 0.18
C LYS A 7 -13.09 -4.43 -0.65
N LYS A 8 -14.38 -4.48 -0.92
CA LYS A 8 -15.08 -3.50 -1.77
C LYS A 8 -15.48 -2.23 -1.02
N CYS A 9 -15.61 -2.32 0.30
CA CYS A 9 -16.09 -1.23 1.16
C CYS A 9 -15.33 -1.30 2.49
N ASP A 10 -14.13 -0.72 2.51
CA ASP A 10 -13.24 -0.72 3.67
C ASP A 10 -13.08 0.68 4.24
N ILE A 11 -13.18 0.81 5.56
CA ILE A 11 -13.01 2.07 6.31
C ILE A 11 -11.82 2.04 7.27
N ALA A 12 -11.11 0.90 7.34
CA ALA A 12 -10.04 0.69 8.30
C ALA A 12 -8.65 1.05 7.75
N ASN A 13 -8.46 0.94 6.44
CA ASN A 13 -7.14 1.04 5.81
C ASN A 13 -6.99 2.33 4.97
N GLY A 14 -7.23 3.46 5.60
CA GLY A 14 -7.14 4.79 5.00
C GLY A 14 -8.40 5.61 5.22
N THR A 15 -8.39 6.86 4.76
CA THR A 15 -9.53 7.77 4.96
C THR A 15 -10.65 7.52 3.98
N GLY A 16 -11.89 7.67 4.47
CA GLY A 16 -13.11 7.47 3.69
C GLY A 16 -13.39 6.00 3.41
N VAL A 17 -14.27 5.74 2.45
CA VAL A 17 -14.60 4.38 1.99
C VAL A 17 -13.65 4.00 0.87
N ARG A 18 -13.04 2.84 0.95
CA ARG A 18 -11.98 2.43 0.03
C ARG A 18 -12.21 1.04 -0.55
N VAL A 19 -11.73 0.84 -1.75
CA VAL A 19 -11.46 -0.50 -2.27
C VAL A 19 -10.09 -0.90 -1.75
N THR A 20 -9.96 -2.08 -1.14
CA THR A 20 -8.71 -2.50 -0.52
C THR A 20 -8.27 -3.86 -1.06
N LEU A 21 -7.08 -3.89 -1.68
CA LEU A 21 -6.45 -5.08 -2.23
C LEU A 21 -5.36 -5.58 -1.29
N PHE A 22 -5.50 -6.80 -0.78
CA PHE A 22 -4.52 -7.47 0.07
C PHE A 22 -3.66 -8.40 -0.78
N VAL A 23 -2.51 -7.92 -1.23
CA VAL A 23 -1.58 -8.72 -2.05
C VAL A 23 -0.93 -9.85 -1.26
N SER A 24 -0.44 -10.86 -1.95
CA SER A 24 0.33 -11.98 -1.39
C SER A 24 1.81 -11.88 -1.78
N GLY A 25 2.67 -12.48 -0.96
CA GLY A 25 4.12 -12.39 -1.07
C GLY A 25 4.70 -11.31 -0.14
N CYS A 26 5.52 -11.74 0.84
CA CYS A 26 6.20 -10.84 1.76
C CYS A 26 7.45 -11.51 2.33
N THR A 27 8.60 -10.91 2.10
CA THR A 27 9.88 -11.38 2.65
C THR A 27 10.22 -10.78 4.02
N ASN A 28 9.48 -9.77 4.48
CA ASN A 28 9.71 -9.11 5.77
C ASN A 28 9.49 -10.04 6.97
N ARG A 29 8.50 -10.95 6.90
CA ARG A 29 8.17 -11.95 7.92
C ARG A 29 8.20 -11.40 9.35
N CYS A 30 7.54 -10.27 9.57
CA CYS A 30 7.51 -9.60 10.87
C CYS A 30 6.96 -10.52 11.96
N PRO A 31 7.60 -10.59 13.16
CA PRO A 31 7.02 -11.30 14.31
C PRO A 31 5.62 -10.78 14.63
N ASP A 32 4.69 -11.69 14.93
CA ASP A 32 3.26 -11.38 15.15
C ASP A 32 2.57 -10.64 13.98
N CYS A 33 3.01 -10.91 12.76
CA CYS A 33 2.34 -10.40 11.57
C CYS A 33 0.83 -10.73 11.62
N PHE A 34 0.01 -9.76 11.26
CA PHE A 34 -1.44 -9.89 11.29
C PHE A 34 -1.96 -10.93 10.28
N GLN A 35 -1.21 -11.15 9.18
CA GLN A 35 -1.58 -12.05 8.10
C GLN A 35 -0.38 -12.89 7.62
N PRO A 36 0.15 -13.80 8.45
CA PRO A 36 1.35 -14.56 8.10
C PRO A 36 1.15 -15.47 6.88
N GLN A 37 -0.09 -15.86 6.55
CA GLN A 37 -0.41 -16.61 5.34
C GLN A 37 -0.06 -15.85 4.05
N THR A 38 -0.07 -14.52 4.08
CA THR A 38 0.31 -13.70 2.92
C THR A 38 1.82 -13.59 2.69
N TRP A 39 2.65 -14.24 3.51
CA TRP A 39 4.09 -14.37 3.22
C TRP A 39 4.34 -15.24 1.99
N ASP A 40 3.46 -16.22 1.75
CA ASP A 40 3.49 -17.05 0.56
C ASP A 40 3.04 -16.22 -0.66
N PHE A 41 3.86 -16.21 -1.71
CA PHE A 41 3.59 -15.47 -2.94
C PHE A 41 2.43 -16.04 -3.75
N ASP A 42 2.08 -17.29 -3.54
CA ASP A 42 1.00 -17.97 -4.26
C ASP A 42 -0.26 -18.17 -3.39
N TYR A 43 -0.30 -17.52 -2.20
CA TYR A 43 -1.46 -17.56 -1.32
C TYR A 43 -2.66 -16.80 -1.94
N GLY A 44 -3.84 -17.40 -1.82
CA GLY A 44 -5.11 -16.81 -2.20
C GLY A 44 -5.46 -17.00 -3.67
N LYS A 45 -5.87 -15.94 -4.36
CA LYS A 45 -6.34 -15.98 -5.74
C LYS A 45 -5.33 -15.32 -6.66
N GLU A 46 -5.25 -15.80 -7.90
CA GLU A 46 -4.48 -15.12 -8.95
C GLU A 46 -5.14 -13.78 -9.31
N PHE A 47 -4.32 -12.74 -9.43
CA PHE A 47 -4.75 -11.42 -9.90
C PHE A 47 -4.90 -11.46 -11.42
N THR A 48 -6.12 -11.30 -11.90
CA THR A 48 -6.49 -11.39 -13.32
C THR A 48 -7.12 -10.10 -13.83
N GLU A 49 -7.36 -10.01 -15.13
CA GLU A 49 -8.13 -8.89 -15.71
C GLU A 49 -9.56 -8.79 -15.14
N ASP A 50 -10.18 -9.92 -14.76
CA ASP A 50 -11.49 -9.91 -14.09
C ASP A 50 -11.39 -9.28 -12.70
N THR A 51 -10.33 -9.58 -11.93
CA THR A 51 -10.08 -8.93 -10.64
C THR A 51 -9.89 -7.42 -10.80
N LYS A 52 -9.13 -7.02 -11.82
CA LYS A 52 -8.94 -5.61 -12.15
C LYS A 52 -10.26 -4.94 -12.53
N ALA A 53 -11.07 -5.56 -13.37
CA ALA A 53 -12.39 -5.06 -13.74
C ALA A 53 -13.31 -4.89 -12.53
N GLU A 54 -13.26 -5.83 -11.57
CA GLU A 54 -13.99 -5.74 -10.31
C GLU A 54 -13.54 -4.53 -9.48
N ILE A 55 -12.24 -4.29 -9.35
CA ILE A 55 -11.69 -3.11 -8.67
C ILE A 55 -12.22 -1.81 -9.31
N PHE A 56 -12.19 -1.71 -10.65
CA PHE A 56 -12.67 -0.53 -11.35
C PHE A 56 -14.18 -0.32 -11.18
N ALA A 57 -14.99 -1.39 -11.23
CA ALA A 57 -16.43 -1.30 -11.00
C ALA A 57 -16.75 -0.77 -9.58
N GLU A 58 -15.95 -1.15 -8.58
CA GLU A 58 -16.10 -0.62 -7.23
C GLU A 58 -15.60 0.83 -7.12
N LEU A 59 -14.51 1.18 -7.78
CA LEU A 59 -13.99 2.55 -7.80
C LEU A 59 -14.90 3.52 -8.56
N ASP A 60 -15.74 3.06 -9.50
CA ASP A 60 -16.73 3.91 -10.20
C ASP A 60 -17.82 4.45 -9.26
N LYS A 61 -18.02 3.83 -8.10
CA LYS A 61 -19.02 4.27 -7.13
C LYS A 61 -18.65 5.64 -6.53
N PRO A 62 -19.59 6.61 -6.50
CA PRO A 62 -19.27 7.99 -6.10
C PRO A 62 -18.85 8.13 -4.64
N PHE A 63 -19.30 7.24 -3.76
CA PHE A 63 -18.95 7.26 -2.34
C PHE A 63 -17.58 6.63 -2.03
N VAL A 64 -16.95 5.96 -2.98
CA VAL A 64 -15.63 5.36 -2.80
C VAL A 64 -14.55 6.43 -3.00
N ASN A 65 -13.70 6.62 -1.99
CA ASN A 65 -12.68 7.68 -1.95
C ASN A 65 -11.36 7.28 -2.62
N GLY A 66 -11.14 6.00 -2.86
CA GLY A 66 -9.93 5.53 -3.54
C GLY A 66 -9.58 4.07 -3.31
N LEU A 67 -8.37 3.75 -3.74
CA LEU A 67 -7.77 2.41 -3.64
C LEU A 67 -6.76 2.37 -2.49
N THR A 68 -6.75 1.28 -1.74
CA THR A 68 -5.67 0.93 -0.81
C THR A 68 -5.04 -0.39 -1.23
N VAL A 69 -3.71 -0.44 -1.21
CA VAL A 69 -2.95 -1.66 -1.47
C VAL A 69 -2.11 -1.99 -0.22
N LEU A 70 -2.31 -3.18 0.31
CA LEU A 70 -1.57 -3.72 1.46
C LEU A 70 -1.62 -5.26 1.42
N GLY A 71 -1.43 -5.92 2.55
CA GLY A 71 -1.52 -7.38 2.67
C GLY A 71 -0.17 -7.98 2.99
N GLY A 72 0.42 -8.77 2.09
CA GLY A 72 1.81 -9.18 2.14
C GLY A 72 2.74 -7.97 2.05
N GLU A 73 3.40 -7.80 0.93
CA GLU A 73 4.27 -6.62 0.70
C GLU A 73 4.09 -6.11 -0.75
N PRO A 74 3.43 -4.97 -0.94
CA PRO A 74 3.26 -4.38 -2.26
C PRO A 74 4.57 -4.03 -2.96
N PHE A 75 5.62 -3.70 -2.19
CA PHE A 75 6.94 -3.35 -2.72
C PHE A 75 7.89 -4.55 -2.88
N GLU A 76 7.40 -5.79 -2.79
CA GLU A 76 8.17 -6.90 -3.37
C GLU A 76 8.36 -6.65 -4.87
N PRO A 77 9.58 -6.81 -5.44
CA PRO A 77 9.81 -6.51 -6.86
C PRO A 77 8.84 -7.20 -7.82
N ARG A 78 8.43 -8.44 -7.51
CA ARG A 78 7.41 -9.17 -8.27
C ARG A 78 6.05 -8.45 -8.23
N ASN A 79 5.62 -8.01 -7.06
CA ASN A 79 4.33 -7.36 -6.86
C ASN A 79 4.31 -5.96 -7.50
N GLN A 80 5.40 -5.20 -7.38
CA GLN A 80 5.49 -3.86 -7.99
C GLN A 80 5.23 -3.89 -9.50
N ARG A 81 5.83 -4.85 -10.22
CA ARG A 81 5.69 -4.98 -11.68
C ARG A 81 4.24 -5.20 -12.10
N GLU A 82 3.49 -5.95 -11.32
CA GLU A 82 2.09 -6.23 -11.61
C GLU A 82 1.11 -5.16 -11.06
N LEU A 83 1.45 -4.51 -9.96
CA LEU A 83 0.65 -3.42 -9.40
C LEU A 83 0.77 -2.12 -10.19
N LEU A 84 1.95 -1.81 -10.74
CA LEU A 84 2.20 -0.53 -11.42
C LEU A 84 1.19 -0.22 -12.54
N PRO A 85 0.85 -1.14 -13.45
CA PRO A 85 -0.18 -0.89 -14.46
C PRO A 85 -1.53 -0.53 -13.84
N LEU A 86 -1.97 -1.26 -12.81
CA LEU A 86 -3.22 -0.98 -12.10
C LEU A 86 -3.23 0.43 -11.50
N LEU A 87 -2.16 0.80 -10.77
CA LEU A 87 -2.07 2.10 -10.11
C LEU A 87 -2.06 3.26 -11.11
N ARG A 88 -1.36 3.12 -12.23
CA ARG A 88 -1.35 4.11 -13.33
C ARG A 88 -2.75 4.31 -13.92
N GLU A 89 -3.46 3.23 -14.20
CA GLU A 89 -4.81 3.31 -14.73
C GLU A 89 -5.79 3.95 -13.73
N VAL A 90 -5.68 3.61 -12.44
CA VAL A 90 -6.49 4.22 -11.39
C VAL A 90 -6.23 5.73 -11.32
N LYS A 91 -4.97 6.18 -11.34
CA LYS A 91 -4.63 7.62 -11.35
C LYS A 91 -5.15 8.33 -12.58
N ALA A 92 -5.07 7.71 -13.74
CA ALA A 92 -5.54 8.29 -15.00
C ALA A 92 -7.07 8.40 -15.04
N LYS A 93 -7.78 7.34 -14.64
CA LYS A 93 -9.25 7.31 -14.69
C LYS A 93 -9.91 8.10 -13.55
N TYR A 94 -9.30 8.15 -12.38
CA TYR A 94 -9.88 8.76 -11.19
C TYR A 94 -8.94 9.79 -10.53
N PRO A 95 -8.69 10.94 -11.16
CA PRO A 95 -7.74 11.93 -10.63
C PRO A 95 -8.18 12.53 -9.26
N GLY A 96 -9.47 12.45 -8.93
CA GLY A 96 -10.01 12.90 -7.63
C GLY A 96 -9.98 11.82 -6.53
N LYS A 97 -9.57 10.59 -6.82
CA LYS A 97 -9.49 9.50 -5.84
C LYS A 97 -8.04 9.25 -5.43
N THR A 98 -7.83 8.96 -4.15
CA THR A 98 -6.49 8.77 -3.59
C THR A 98 -6.06 7.31 -3.62
N ILE A 99 -4.74 7.09 -3.78
CA ILE A 99 -4.12 5.78 -3.62
C ILE A 99 -3.32 5.76 -2.31
N TRP A 100 -3.66 4.83 -1.44
CA TRP A 100 -2.91 4.50 -0.23
C TRP A 100 -2.14 3.20 -0.44
N CYS A 101 -0.92 3.14 0.08
CA CYS A 101 -0.13 1.92 0.07
C CYS A 101 0.54 1.71 1.42
N PHE A 102 0.58 0.45 1.86
CA PHE A 102 1.27 0.04 3.09
C PHE A 102 2.47 -0.81 2.70
N THR A 103 3.59 -0.58 3.35
CA THR A 103 4.82 -1.34 3.14
C THR A 103 5.59 -1.54 4.44
N GLY A 104 6.24 -2.66 4.58
CA GLY A 104 7.22 -2.87 5.65
C GLY A 104 8.55 -2.19 5.39
N PHE A 105 8.84 -1.81 4.16
CA PHE A 105 10.09 -1.11 3.82
C PHE A 105 9.99 0.38 4.17
N ARG A 106 11.15 0.99 4.48
CA ARG A 106 11.27 2.42 4.75
C ARG A 106 11.46 3.19 3.45
N LEU A 107 10.74 4.33 3.31
CA LEU A 107 10.83 5.16 2.11
C LEU A 107 12.27 5.64 1.85
N ASP A 108 12.85 6.30 2.84
CA ASP A 108 14.17 6.94 2.76
C ASP A 108 15.33 5.95 2.78
N ASP A 109 15.24 4.92 3.61
CA ASP A 109 16.35 3.98 3.84
C ASP A 109 16.38 2.81 2.84
N GLU A 110 15.24 2.48 2.24
CA GLU A 110 15.11 1.29 1.40
C GLU A 110 14.51 1.59 0.01
N LEU A 111 13.35 2.24 -0.08
CA LEU A 111 12.68 2.44 -1.38
C LEU A 111 13.36 3.49 -2.26
N LEU A 112 14.02 4.49 -1.67
CA LEU A 112 14.78 5.51 -2.40
C LEU A 112 16.28 5.21 -2.48
N THR A 113 16.76 4.12 -1.84
CA THR A 113 18.18 3.76 -1.82
C THR A 113 18.51 2.78 -2.94
N ASP A 114 19.39 3.18 -3.84
CA ASP A 114 19.84 2.35 -4.94
C ASP A 114 20.53 1.08 -4.44
N GLY A 115 20.22 -0.05 -5.08
CA GLY A 115 20.77 -1.36 -4.70
C GLY A 115 20.10 -2.02 -3.50
N SER A 116 19.12 -1.37 -2.85
CA SER A 116 18.33 -2.03 -1.79
C SER A 116 17.44 -3.11 -2.37
N TYR A 117 17.08 -4.11 -1.55
CA TYR A 117 16.30 -5.26 -1.97
C TYR A 117 14.97 -4.92 -2.66
N PRO A 118 14.11 -4.02 -2.10
CA PRO A 118 12.80 -3.75 -2.71
C PRO A 118 12.91 -2.91 -4.00
N ARG A 119 14.06 -2.28 -4.25
CA ARG A 119 14.19 -1.35 -5.36
C ARG A 119 14.34 -2.08 -6.70
N CYS A 120 13.44 -1.79 -7.62
CA CYS A 120 13.47 -2.29 -8.99
C CYS A 120 13.06 -1.16 -9.96
N GLU A 121 13.04 -1.47 -11.25
CA GLU A 121 12.68 -0.52 -12.32
C GLU A 121 11.27 0.08 -12.19
N ALA A 122 10.37 -0.58 -11.46
CA ALA A 122 9.00 -0.11 -11.25
C ALA A 122 8.85 0.83 -10.05
N THR A 123 9.83 0.88 -9.13
CA THR A 123 9.69 1.51 -7.80
C THR A 123 9.35 3.00 -7.91
N ASP A 124 10.10 3.78 -8.66
CA ASP A 124 9.89 5.23 -8.77
C ASP A 124 8.52 5.56 -9.38
N ALA A 125 8.15 4.83 -10.41
CA ALA A 125 6.86 5.00 -11.06
C ALA A 125 5.69 4.57 -10.14
N MET A 126 5.87 3.54 -9.32
CA MET A 126 4.88 3.12 -8.34
C MET A 126 4.74 4.15 -7.23
N LEU A 127 5.84 4.65 -6.67
CA LEU A 127 5.85 5.73 -5.68
C LEU A 127 5.16 7.01 -6.21
N ALA A 128 5.33 7.34 -7.49
CA ALA A 128 4.68 8.48 -8.12
C ALA A 128 3.14 8.37 -8.16
N CYS A 129 2.59 7.17 -8.16
CA CYS A 129 1.14 6.92 -8.14
C CYS A 129 0.51 7.02 -6.74
N ILE A 130 1.31 6.93 -5.68
CA ILE A 130 0.82 6.84 -4.30
C ILE A 130 0.65 8.23 -3.71
N ASP A 131 -0.50 8.49 -3.08
CA ASP A 131 -0.80 9.74 -2.39
C ASP A 131 -0.42 9.67 -0.90
N VAL A 132 -0.65 8.53 -0.26
CA VAL A 132 -0.27 8.30 1.14
C VAL A 132 0.41 6.95 1.27
N LEU A 133 1.61 6.95 1.85
CA LEU A 133 2.39 5.74 2.13
C LEU A 133 2.45 5.50 3.64
N VAL A 134 2.08 4.29 4.07
CA VAL A 134 2.34 3.84 5.44
C VAL A 134 3.54 2.92 5.38
N ASP A 135 4.68 3.37 5.94
CA ASP A 135 5.96 2.70 5.83
C ASP A 135 6.49 2.17 7.17
N GLY A 136 7.36 1.19 7.08
CA GLY A 136 8.09 0.58 8.20
C GLY A 136 7.51 -0.76 8.65
N ARG A 137 8.41 -1.70 9.01
CA ARG A 137 8.04 -3.02 9.49
C ARG A 137 7.27 -2.94 10.79
N PHE A 138 6.26 -3.78 10.94
CA PHE A 138 5.57 -3.94 12.22
C PHE A 138 6.56 -4.44 13.28
N MET A 139 6.59 -3.76 14.43
CA MET A 139 7.40 -4.11 15.60
C MET A 139 6.49 -4.38 16.79
N LYS A 140 6.50 -5.62 17.28
CA LYS A 140 5.66 -6.08 18.40
C LYS A 140 5.85 -5.21 19.65
N GLU A 141 7.09 -4.86 19.97
CA GLU A 141 7.48 -4.09 21.14
C GLU A 141 6.94 -2.64 21.12
N LEU A 142 6.61 -2.17 19.91
CA LEU A 142 6.08 -0.83 19.67
C LEU A 142 4.60 -0.85 19.27
N LYS A 143 3.94 -2.02 19.42
CA LYS A 143 2.50 -2.16 19.13
C LYS A 143 1.68 -1.19 19.95
N ASP A 144 0.76 -0.50 19.28
CA ASP A 144 -0.14 0.44 19.92
C ASP A 144 -1.46 0.49 19.14
N ILE A 145 -2.52 -0.02 19.77
CA ILE A 145 -3.85 -0.13 19.15
C ILE A 145 -4.59 1.22 19.04
N SER A 146 -4.08 2.28 19.66
CA SER A 146 -4.65 3.62 19.55
C SER A 146 -4.21 4.36 18.29
N LEU A 147 -3.21 3.84 17.59
CA LEU A 147 -2.68 4.45 16.37
C LEU A 147 -3.66 4.31 15.20
N GLN A 148 -3.82 5.40 14.44
CA GLN A 148 -4.60 5.36 13.20
C GLN A 148 -3.74 4.82 12.04
N PHE A 149 -4.30 3.88 11.26
CA PHE A 149 -3.75 3.32 10.03
C PHE A 149 -2.36 2.66 10.14
N ARG A 150 -1.90 2.33 11.36
CA ARG A 150 -0.61 1.68 11.60
C ARG A 150 -0.68 0.84 12.87
N GLY A 151 0.13 -0.21 12.94
CA GLY A 151 0.10 -1.16 14.05
C GLY A 151 1.14 -0.90 15.15
N SER A 152 2.23 -0.18 14.84
CA SER A 152 3.33 0.09 15.76
C SER A 152 3.87 1.51 15.60
N ARG A 153 4.42 2.07 16.69
CA ARG A 153 4.82 3.49 16.77
C ARG A 153 5.97 3.88 15.85
N ASN A 154 6.78 2.94 15.41
CA ASN A 154 7.87 3.17 14.45
C ASN A 154 7.37 3.36 13.01
N GLN A 155 6.15 2.95 12.69
CA GLN A 155 5.57 3.13 11.36
C GLN A 155 5.15 4.59 11.16
N ARG A 156 5.31 5.07 9.92
CA ARG A 156 4.98 6.45 9.55
C ARG A 156 3.83 6.46 8.55
N VAL A 157 2.97 7.46 8.65
CA VAL A 157 1.99 7.79 7.61
C VAL A 157 2.53 9.01 6.88
N ILE A 158 2.89 8.86 5.62
CA ILE A 158 3.64 9.84 4.83
C ILE A 158 2.72 10.45 3.77
N ASP A 159 2.70 11.78 3.70
CA ASP A 159 2.10 12.53 2.60
C ASP A 159 3.05 12.52 1.41
N MET A 160 2.78 11.66 0.43
CA MET A 160 3.65 11.50 -0.73
C MET A 160 3.63 12.71 -1.66
N ASN A 161 2.51 13.44 -1.72
CA ASN A 161 2.43 14.65 -2.55
C ASN A 161 3.36 15.74 -1.99
N ARG A 162 3.26 16.05 -0.69
CA ARG A 162 4.15 17.01 -0.04
C ARG A 162 5.60 16.54 -0.02
N THR A 163 5.84 15.26 0.17
CA THR A 163 7.20 14.68 0.13
C THR A 163 7.85 14.89 -1.23
N ARG A 164 7.12 14.70 -2.33
CA ARG A 164 7.64 14.98 -3.68
C ARG A 164 7.90 16.47 -3.92
N GLU A 165 7.04 17.35 -3.42
CA GLU A 165 7.18 18.79 -3.56
C GLU A 165 8.38 19.34 -2.80
N THR A 166 8.63 18.83 -1.61
CA THR A 166 9.68 19.36 -0.71
C THR A 166 11.02 18.63 -0.81
N GLY A 167 11.04 17.43 -1.40
CA GLY A 167 12.21 16.55 -1.41
C GLY A 167 12.57 15.94 -0.04
N THR A 168 11.71 16.11 0.97
CA THR A 168 11.90 15.57 2.32
C THR A 168 10.65 14.82 2.79
N VAL A 169 10.83 13.80 3.64
CA VAL A 169 9.72 13.01 4.15
C VAL A 169 8.76 13.89 4.97
N CYS A 170 7.54 14.04 4.50
CA CYS A 170 6.48 14.79 5.16
C CYS A 170 5.47 13.86 5.80
N ILE A 171 5.34 13.91 7.13
CA ILE A 171 4.31 13.15 7.84
C ILE A 171 2.93 13.72 7.53
N TRP A 172 1.98 12.84 7.31
CA TRP A 172 0.60 13.19 7.01
C TRP A 172 -0.08 13.80 8.25
N ASP A 173 -0.54 15.06 8.13
CA ASP A 173 -1.01 15.87 9.27
C ASP A 173 -2.50 15.67 9.60
N LYS A 174 -3.23 14.90 8.81
CA LYS A 174 -4.67 14.64 9.00
C LYS A 174 -4.96 13.46 9.95
N LEU A 175 -3.96 12.92 10.64
CA LEU A 175 -4.17 11.96 11.72
C LEU A 175 -4.88 12.65 12.89
N ARG A 176 -5.90 12.01 13.46
CA ARG A 176 -6.46 12.47 14.74
C ARG A 176 -5.36 12.38 15.79
N ARG A 177 -5.20 13.42 16.54
CA ARG A 177 -4.26 13.48 17.68
C ARG A 177 -4.83 12.72 18.87
#